data_7fcccb2c8e5e1798333df599aa7a7c6a
#
_entry.id   7fcccb2c8e5e1798333df599aa7a7c6a
#
_cell.length_a   1.000
_cell.length_b   1.000
_cell.length_c   1.000
_cell.angle_alpha   90.00
_cell.angle_beta   90.00
_cell.angle_gamma   90.00
#
_symmetry.space_group_name_H-M   'P 1'
#
loop_
_entity.id
_entity.type
_entity.pdbx_description
1 polymer ?
#
loop_
_entity_poly.entity_id
_entity_poly.type
_entity_poly.pdbx_seq_one_letter_code
_entity_poly.pdbx_strand_id
1 'polypeptide(L)'
;MSFDGRIAVITGGSRGIGRAIALKFAEAGSHVLVNYYLNTAAAEATCAEIVERGVKAHAVQADVKDPGGIQRLFDVVRSHFGRLDFLVNNAASGVFRPTLALTPKHWDWAMDTNARPLLLCAQAAAPLMAKGGRIVSVSSLGADRVIPHYAGVGVSKAALEALTRYLAVELGPRGITVNAVSAGAVETPVWRQFPEGESILKMVKERTPNGRLLTPDDVAAAVLFLCRPEAHMIQGQVIVVDGGYSLLA
;
A
#
# COMPACT_ATOMS: atom_id res chain seq x y z
N MET A 1 9.54 19.31 -5.54
CA MET A 1 10.61 18.66 -4.76
C MET A 1 10.83 17.29 -5.30
N SER A 2 12.07 16.93 -5.48
CA SER A 2 12.51 15.71 -6.14
C SER A 2 12.90 14.65 -5.11
N PHE A 3 12.67 13.39 -5.45
CA PHE A 3 13.18 12.22 -4.72
C PHE A 3 14.40 11.62 -5.45
N ASP A 4 15.16 12.45 -6.15
CA ASP A 4 16.27 12.02 -7.00
C ASP A 4 17.22 11.06 -6.30
N GLY A 5 17.40 9.88 -6.92
CA GLY A 5 18.27 8.83 -6.44
C GLY A 5 17.82 8.15 -5.14
N ARG A 6 16.63 8.44 -4.60
CA ARG A 6 16.05 7.71 -3.47
C ARG A 6 15.49 6.38 -3.91
N ILE A 7 15.41 5.44 -2.99
CA ILE A 7 15.00 4.06 -3.25
C ILE A 7 13.65 3.79 -2.62
N ALA A 8 12.69 3.33 -3.42
CA ALA A 8 11.35 2.95 -2.99
C ALA A 8 11.10 1.45 -3.22
N VAL A 9 10.54 0.76 -2.24
CA VAL A 9 9.96 -0.58 -2.37
C VAL A 9 8.45 -0.46 -2.31
N ILE A 10 7.76 -0.98 -3.34
CA ILE A 10 6.30 -0.98 -3.42
C ILE A 10 5.81 -2.44 -3.46
N THR A 11 5.19 -2.93 -2.39
CA THR A 11 4.59 -4.26 -2.40
C THR A 11 3.30 -4.27 -3.21
N GLY A 12 3.11 -5.31 -4.04
CA GLY A 12 1.98 -5.36 -4.97
C GLY A 12 2.01 -4.22 -6.01
N GLY A 13 3.19 -3.80 -6.45
CA GLY A 13 3.41 -2.63 -7.31
C GLY A 13 3.12 -2.85 -8.80
N SER A 14 2.69 -4.04 -9.23
CA SER A 14 2.52 -4.37 -10.65
C SER A 14 1.19 -3.92 -11.27
N ARG A 15 0.20 -3.53 -10.49
CA ARG A 15 -1.13 -3.11 -10.97
C ARG A 15 -1.88 -2.19 -9.99
N GLY A 16 -2.97 -1.57 -10.46
CA GLY A 16 -3.88 -0.80 -9.63
C GLY A 16 -3.18 0.32 -8.85
N ILE A 17 -3.51 0.44 -7.57
CA ILE A 17 -2.97 1.47 -6.67
C ILE A 17 -1.44 1.34 -6.56
N GLY A 18 -0.93 0.11 -6.40
CA GLY A 18 0.52 -0.11 -6.27
C GLY A 18 1.30 0.35 -7.51
N ARG A 19 0.77 0.09 -8.72
CA ARG A 19 1.38 0.59 -9.96
C ARG A 19 1.34 2.12 -10.03
N ALA A 20 0.22 2.75 -9.72
CA ALA A 20 0.12 4.21 -9.71
C ALA A 20 1.11 4.84 -8.73
N ILE A 21 1.27 4.24 -7.53
CA ILE A 21 2.28 4.66 -6.56
C ILE A 21 3.69 4.51 -7.16
N ALA A 22 4.02 3.35 -7.75
CA ALA A 22 5.33 3.09 -8.33
C ALA A 22 5.71 4.10 -9.41
N LEU A 23 4.77 4.40 -10.32
CA LEU A 23 4.96 5.40 -11.37
C LEU A 23 5.14 6.83 -10.81
N LYS A 24 4.35 7.18 -9.80
CA LYS A 24 4.44 8.50 -9.17
C LYS A 24 5.76 8.72 -8.40
N PHE A 25 6.31 7.66 -7.78
CA PHE A 25 7.66 7.71 -7.21
C PHE A 25 8.73 7.85 -8.28
N ALA A 26 8.58 7.17 -9.42
CA ALA A 26 9.48 7.31 -10.57
C ALA A 26 9.45 8.73 -11.15
N GLU A 27 8.26 9.32 -11.33
CA GLU A 27 8.08 10.72 -11.75
C GLU A 27 8.75 11.72 -10.80
N ALA A 28 8.83 11.37 -9.51
CA ALA A 28 9.53 12.16 -8.50
C ALA A 28 11.05 11.92 -8.46
N GLY A 29 11.59 11.02 -9.30
CA GLY A 29 13.04 10.73 -9.41
C GLY A 29 13.53 9.55 -8.56
N SER A 30 12.64 8.79 -7.92
CA SER A 30 13.04 7.61 -7.15
C SER A 30 13.31 6.41 -8.04
N HIS A 31 14.32 5.62 -7.68
CA HIS A 31 14.45 4.24 -8.15
C HIS A 31 13.43 3.36 -7.45
N VAL A 32 12.80 2.42 -8.15
CA VAL A 32 11.66 1.67 -7.63
C VAL A 32 11.88 0.16 -7.75
N LEU A 33 11.67 -0.57 -6.65
CA LEU A 33 11.50 -2.01 -6.65
C LEU A 33 10.01 -2.32 -6.61
N VAL A 34 9.54 -2.98 -7.66
CA VAL A 34 8.15 -3.42 -7.84
C VAL A 34 8.05 -4.86 -7.38
N ASN A 35 7.52 -5.09 -6.16
CA ASN A 35 7.20 -6.45 -5.75
C ASN A 35 5.89 -6.92 -6.39
N TYR A 36 5.87 -8.17 -6.81
CA TYR A 36 4.70 -8.85 -7.33
C TYR A 36 4.70 -10.33 -6.91
N TYR A 37 3.53 -11.00 -7.02
CA TYR A 37 3.43 -12.42 -6.69
C TYR A 37 3.27 -13.31 -7.93
N LEU A 38 2.26 -13.07 -8.79
CA LEU A 38 1.89 -13.99 -9.88
C LEU A 38 2.12 -13.42 -11.28
N ASN A 39 1.85 -12.15 -11.51
CA ASN A 39 1.80 -11.58 -12.86
C ASN A 39 3.13 -10.90 -13.22
N THR A 40 4.06 -11.69 -13.77
CA THR A 40 5.37 -11.23 -14.20
C THR A 40 5.26 -10.19 -15.31
N ALA A 41 4.43 -10.44 -16.33
CA ALA A 41 4.29 -9.53 -17.48
C ALA A 41 3.80 -8.13 -17.04
N ALA A 42 2.85 -8.05 -16.07
CA ALA A 42 2.40 -6.76 -15.54
C ALA A 42 3.49 -6.04 -14.73
N ALA A 43 4.33 -6.79 -14.02
CA ALA A 43 5.44 -6.22 -13.25
C ALA A 43 6.53 -5.69 -14.19
N GLU A 44 6.89 -6.44 -15.22
CA GLU A 44 7.85 -6.03 -16.25
C GLU A 44 7.36 -4.80 -17.02
N ALA A 45 6.08 -4.77 -17.43
CA ALA A 45 5.49 -3.60 -18.08
C ALA A 45 5.54 -2.35 -17.17
N THR A 46 5.24 -2.51 -15.88
CA THR A 46 5.36 -1.39 -14.92
C THR A 46 6.82 -0.93 -14.78
N CYS A 47 7.78 -1.86 -14.71
CA CYS A 47 9.20 -1.51 -14.67
C CYS A 47 9.67 -0.81 -15.94
N ALA A 48 9.23 -1.24 -17.12
CA ALA A 48 9.54 -0.57 -18.39
C ALA A 48 9.09 0.89 -18.37
N GLU A 49 7.86 1.15 -17.96
CA GLU A 49 7.34 2.52 -17.83
C GLU A 49 8.07 3.37 -16.79
N ILE A 50 8.59 2.75 -15.71
CA ILE A 50 9.43 3.43 -14.71
C ILE A 50 10.79 3.81 -15.35
N VAL A 51 11.39 2.90 -16.13
CA VAL A 51 12.67 3.15 -16.80
C VAL A 51 12.54 4.27 -17.84
N GLU A 52 11.41 4.34 -18.58
CA GLU A 52 11.11 5.46 -19.50
C GLU A 52 11.10 6.83 -18.81
N ARG A 53 10.88 6.88 -17.48
CA ARG A 53 10.97 8.10 -16.67
C ARG A 53 12.39 8.44 -16.20
N GLY A 54 13.39 7.70 -16.70
CA GLY A 54 14.80 7.98 -16.45
C GLY A 54 15.35 7.44 -15.11
N VAL A 55 14.62 6.58 -14.41
CA VAL A 55 15.05 5.99 -13.15
C VAL A 55 15.19 4.47 -13.25
N LYS A 56 15.90 3.84 -12.29
CA LYS A 56 16.06 2.37 -12.27
C LYS A 56 14.80 1.72 -11.72
N ALA A 57 14.43 0.56 -12.30
CA ALA A 57 13.35 -0.29 -11.82
C ALA A 57 13.80 -1.74 -11.72
N HIS A 58 13.32 -2.46 -10.71
CA HIS A 58 13.51 -3.91 -10.55
C HIS A 58 12.18 -4.57 -10.20
N ALA A 59 11.76 -5.56 -10.99
CA ALA A 59 10.64 -6.42 -10.64
C ALA A 59 11.14 -7.57 -9.75
N VAL A 60 10.54 -7.75 -8.57
CA VAL A 60 10.93 -8.80 -7.62
C VAL A 60 9.74 -9.67 -7.29
N GLN A 61 9.79 -10.93 -7.74
CA GLN A 61 8.77 -11.92 -7.43
C GLN A 61 8.93 -12.42 -6.00
N ALA A 62 7.97 -12.10 -5.13
CA ALA A 62 7.93 -12.61 -3.77
C ALA A 62 6.49 -12.60 -3.24
N ASP A 63 6.09 -13.69 -2.58
CA ASP A 63 4.86 -13.72 -1.80
C ASP A 63 5.12 -13.02 -0.45
N VAL A 64 4.42 -11.92 -0.19
CA VAL A 64 4.55 -11.17 1.07
C VAL A 64 4.04 -11.92 2.30
N LYS A 65 3.31 -13.04 2.12
CA LYS A 65 2.94 -13.94 3.21
C LYS A 65 4.10 -14.80 3.69
N ASP A 66 5.05 -15.07 2.78
CA ASP A 66 6.22 -15.91 3.04
C ASP A 66 7.36 -15.05 3.61
N PRO A 67 7.82 -15.30 4.86
CA PRO A 67 8.97 -14.59 5.42
C PRO A 67 10.22 -14.71 4.54
N GLY A 68 10.44 -15.89 3.90
CA GLY A 68 11.53 -16.09 2.95
C GLY A 68 11.38 -15.24 1.68
N GLY A 69 10.13 -15.02 1.23
CA GLY A 69 9.82 -14.11 0.13
C GLY A 69 10.18 -12.67 0.46
N ILE A 70 9.82 -12.21 1.65
CA ILE A 70 10.19 -10.87 2.14
C ILE A 70 11.71 -10.75 2.27
N GLN A 71 12.38 -11.75 2.83
CA GLN A 71 13.83 -11.74 2.92
C GLN A 71 14.49 -11.58 1.54
N ARG A 72 14.07 -12.37 0.54
CA ARG A 72 14.56 -12.23 -0.85
C ARG A 72 14.33 -10.84 -1.42
N LEU A 73 13.15 -10.22 -1.18
CA LEU A 73 12.86 -8.86 -1.63
C LEU A 73 13.89 -7.85 -1.08
N PHE A 74 14.16 -7.91 0.22
CA PHE A 74 15.09 -6.97 0.86
C PHE A 74 16.57 -7.32 0.61
N ASP A 75 16.90 -8.56 0.27
CA ASP A 75 18.25 -8.92 -0.21
C ASP A 75 18.54 -8.28 -1.57
N VAL A 76 17.54 -8.19 -2.45
CA VAL A 76 17.66 -7.44 -3.72
C VAL A 76 17.88 -5.95 -3.43
N VAL A 77 17.15 -5.34 -2.47
CA VAL A 77 17.39 -3.95 -2.07
C VAL A 77 18.84 -3.76 -1.59
N ARG A 78 19.31 -4.64 -0.72
CA ARG A 78 20.64 -4.58 -0.13
C ARG A 78 21.72 -4.70 -1.19
N SER A 79 21.60 -5.67 -2.11
CA SER A 79 22.61 -5.95 -3.13
C SER A 79 22.71 -4.87 -4.22
N HIS A 80 21.56 -4.28 -4.61
CA HIS A 80 21.52 -3.30 -5.71
C HIS A 80 21.72 -1.86 -5.24
N PHE A 81 21.32 -1.52 -4.02
CA PHE A 81 21.27 -0.14 -3.56
C PHE A 81 21.93 0.10 -2.19
N GLY A 82 22.07 -0.93 -1.36
CA GLY A 82 22.65 -0.83 -0.02
C GLY A 82 21.84 -0.02 0.99
N ARG A 83 20.74 0.61 0.56
CA ARG A 83 19.88 1.47 1.38
C ARG A 83 18.43 1.43 0.91
N LEU A 84 17.53 1.90 1.78
CA LEU A 84 16.11 2.11 1.46
C LEU A 84 15.65 3.46 2.02
N ASP A 85 14.89 4.22 1.24
CA ASP A 85 14.32 5.49 1.68
C ASP A 85 12.80 5.36 1.93
N PHE A 86 12.09 4.60 1.08
CA PHE A 86 10.63 4.49 1.13
C PHE A 86 10.17 3.04 1.07
N LEU A 87 9.33 2.64 2.02
CA LEU A 87 8.58 1.38 1.98
C LEU A 87 7.10 1.68 1.84
N VAL A 88 6.47 1.20 0.78
CA VAL A 88 5.02 1.25 0.63
C VAL A 88 4.44 -0.15 0.73
N ASN A 89 3.73 -0.42 1.83
CA ASN A 89 3.04 -1.68 2.08
C ASN A 89 1.62 -1.59 1.48
N ASN A 90 1.49 -2.05 0.22
CA ASN A 90 0.24 -1.96 -0.55
C ASN A 90 -0.34 -3.34 -0.91
N ALA A 91 0.47 -4.40 -1.00
CA ALA A 91 -0.04 -5.73 -1.31
C ALA A 91 -1.20 -6.12 -0.39
N ALA A 92 -2.32 -6.56 -0.97
CA ALA A 92 -3.50 -6.98 -0.23
C ALA A 92 -4.29 -8.03 -1.00
N SER A 93 -5.00 -8.88 -0.26
CA SER A 93 -5.93 -9.87 -0.78
C SER A 93 -6.94 -10.27 0.29
N GLY A 94 -8.00 -10.97 -0.12
CA GLY A 94 -8.99 -11.52 0.79
C GLY A 94 -10.20 -12.05 0.04
N VAL A 95 -11.18 -12.55 0.79
CA VAL A 95 -12.45 -13.03 0.26
C VAL A 95 -13.60 -12.18 0.77
N PHE A 96 -14.61 -12.02 -0.05
CA PHE A 96 -15.82 -11.26 0.26
C PHE A 96 -16.95 -12.24 0.64
N ARG A 97 -17.21 -12.38 1.94
CA ARG A 97 -18.20 -13.33 2.49
C ARG A 97 -18.89 -12.74 3.73
N PRO A 98 -20.13 -13.18 4.05
CA PRO A 98 -20.73 -12.91 5.35
C PRO A 98 -19.76 -13.28 6.47
N THR A 99 -19.70 -12.48 7.54
CA THR A 99 -18.75 -12.66 8.64
C THR A 99 -18.81 -14.06 9.25
N LEU A 100 -20.02 -14.58 9.49
CA LEU A 100 -20.21 -15.92 10.07
C LEU A 100 -19.90 -17.06 9.11
N ALA A 101 -19.71 -16.78 7.82
CA ALA A 101 -19.29 -17.76 6.80
C ALA A 101 -17.79 -17.75 6.53
N LEU A 102 -17.02 -16.92 7.26
CA LEU A 102 -15.57 -16.96 7.21
C LEU A 102 -15.06 -18.23 7.89
N THR A 103 -14.16 -18.93 7.20
CA THR A 103 -13.41 -20.05 7.78
C THR A 103 -12.09 -19.56 8.40
N PRO A 104 -11.47 -20.34 9.31
CA PRO A 104 -10.10 -20.01 9.79
C PRO A 104 -9.12 -19.75 8.64
N LYS A 105 -9.17 -20.54 7.57
CA LYS A 105 -8.31 -20.35 6.38
C LYS A 105 -8.53 -19.00 5.69
N HIS A 106 -9.77 -18.49 5.63
CA HIS A 106 -10.06 -17.17 5.06
C HIS A 106 -9.53 -16.06 5.96
N TRP A 107 -9.64 -16.24 7.26
CA TRP A 107 -9.13 -15.33 8.28
C TRP A 107 -7.60 -15.24 8.20
N ASP A 108 -6.94 -16.39 8.28
CA ASP A 108 -5.46 -16.46 8.23
C ASP A 108 -4.95 -15.85 6.92
N TRP A 109 -5.59 -16.16 5.79
CA TRP A 109 -5.20 -15.57 4.51
C TRP A 109 -5.26 -14.05 4.54
N ALA A 110 -6.33 -13.44 5.06
CA ALA A 110 -6.46 -11.99 5.11
C ALA A 110 -5.40 -11.36 6.04
N MET A 111 -5.21 -11.93 7.24
CA MET A 111 -4.22 -11.45 8.20
C MET A 111 -2.79 -11.60 7.69
N ASP A 112 -2.48 -12.73 7.10
CA ASP A 112 -1.14 -13.06 6.59
C ASP A 112 -0.77 -12.25 5.34
N THR A 113 -1.77 -11.80 4.57
CA THR A 113 -1.52 -11.01 3.35
C THR A 113 -1.53 -9.51 3.62
N ASN A 114 -2.39 -9.03 4.53
CA ASN A 114 -2.64 -7.59 4.67
C ASN A 114 -1.97 -6.98 5.90
N ALA A 115 -1.95 -7.68 7.05
CA ALA A 115 -1.46 -7.13 8.31
C ALA A 115 -0.02 -7.57 8.63
N ARG A 116 0.25 -8.89 8.67
CA ARG A 116 1.56 -9.44 9.00
C ARG A 116 2.70 -8.92 8.12
N PRO A 117 2.51 -8.71 6.79
CA PRO A 117 3.57 -8.19 5.94
C PRO A 117 4.09 -6.82 6.34
N LEU A 118 3.27 -5.94 6.92
CA LEU A 118 3.75 -4.66 7.43
C LEU A 118 4.84 -4.85 8.50
N LEU A 119 4.62 -5.78 9.45
CA LEU A 119 5.60 -6.09 10.49
C LEU A 119 6.91 -6.62 9.88
N LEU A 120 6.80 -7.66 9.05
CA LEU A 120 7.97 -8.32 8.48
C LEU A 120 8.75 -7.42 7.52
N CYS A 121 8.05 -6.65 6.68
CA CYS A 121 8.70 -5.68 5.80
C CYS A 121 9.34 -4.54 6.60
N ALA A 122 8.71 -4.03 7.67
CA ALA A 122 9.30 -3.00 8.51
C ALA A 122 10.57 -3.50 9.22
N GLN A 123 10.57 -4.74 9.74
CA GLN A 123 11.75 -5.38 10.33
C GLN A 123 12.91 -5.50 9.34
N ALA A 124 12.63 -5.90 8.10
CA ALA A 124 13.63 -6.03 7.04
C ALA A 124 14.10 -4.67 6.48
N ALA A 125 13.19 -3.70 6.41
CA ALA A 125 13.45 -2.35 5.88
C ALA A 125 14.23 -1.47 6.86
N ALA A 126 13.85 -1.48 8.13
CA ALA A 126 14.40 -0.58 9.13
C ALA A 126 15.93 -0.57 9.20
N PRO A 127 16.66 -1.70 9.13
CA PRO A 127 18.13 -1.70 9.10
C PRO A 127 18.74 -1.00 7.86
N LEU A 128 17.99 -0.92 6.76
CA LEU A 128 18.40 -0.27 5.52
C LEU A 128 18.02 1.21 5.45
N MET A 129 17.18 1.69 6.39
CA MET A 129 16.69 3.05 6.43
C MET A 129 17.55 3.93 7.33
N ALA A 130 17.99 5.08 6.77
CA ALA A 130 18.61 6.17 7.52
C ALA A 130 17.54 7.12 8.11
N LYS A 131 17.98 8.15 8.83
CA LYS A 131 17.12 9.26 9.25
C LYS A 131 16.42 9.88 8.03
N GLY A 132 15.11 10.04 8.13
CA GLY A 132 14.29 10.52 7.02
C GLY A 132 13.63 9.40 6.21
N GLY A 133 13.77 8.13 6.61
CA GLY A 133 13.01 7.01 6.04
C GLY A 133 11.51 7.16 6.21
N ARG A 134 10.72 6.59 5.29
CA ARG A 134 9.24 6.65 5.31
C ARG A 134 8.65 5.27 5.07
N ILE A 135 7.70 4.88 5.91
CA ILE A 135 6.89 3.68 5.74
C ILE A 135 5.43 4.14 5.61
N VAL A 136 4.79 3.81 4.50
CA VAL A 136 3.38 4.14 4.27
C VAL A 136 2.61 2.87 3.89
N SER A 137 1.50 2.63 4.57
CA SER A 137 0.62 1.49 4.28
C SER A 137 -0.66 1.94 3.60
N VAL A 138 -1.16 1.14 2.64
CA VAL A 138 -2.49 1.34 2.05
C VAL A 138 -3.51 0.57 2.86
N SER A 139 -4.37 1.30 3.58
CA SER A 139 -5.51 0.80 4.34
C SER A 139 -6.82 0.93 3.53
N SER A 140 -7.94 0.86 4.21
CA SER A 140 -9.28 0.93 3.63
C SER A 140 -10.27 1.48 4.66
N LEU A 141 -11.33 2.15 4.22
CA LEU A 141 -12.44 2.54 5.09
C LEU A 141 -13.03 1.37 5.89
N GLY A 142 -12.91 0.14 5.39
CA GLY A 142 -13.33 -1.07 6.10
C GLY A 142 -12.54 -1.38 7.37
N ALA A 143 -11.45 -0.68 7.67
CA ALA A 143 -10.73 -0.78 8.94
C ALA A 143 -11.52 -0.15 10.11
N ASP A 144 -12.29 0.90 9.82
CA ASP A 144 -13.03 1.71 10.81
C ASP A 144 -14.55 1.60 10.63
N ARG A 145 -15.02 1.26 9.45
CA ARG A 145 -16.43 1.20 9.09
C ARG A 145 -16.83 -0.19 8.60
N VAL A 146 -18.09 -0.54 8.82
CA VAL A 146 -18.62 -1.80 8.32
C VAL A 146 -18.93 -1.70 6.84
N ILE A 147 -18.25 -2.54 6.06
CA ILE A 147 -18.56 -2.79 4.66
C ILE A 147 -19.13 -4.23 4.58
N PRO A 148 -20.34 -4.45 4.03
CA PRO A 148 -20.90 -5.78 3.90
C PRO A 148 -19.96 -6.77 3.23
N HIS A 149 -19.87 -7.99 3.77
CA HIS A 149 -19.01 -9.09 3.25
C HIS A 149 -17.49 -8.84 3.29
N TYR A 150 -17.03 -7.78 3.97
CA TYR A 150 -15.63 -7.32 3.95
C TYR A 150 -14.86 -7.65 5.25
N ALA A 151 -15.49 -8.34 6.21
CA ALA A 151 -14.97 -8.48 7.58
C ALA A 151 -13.53 -9.01 7.64
N GLY A 152 -13.16 -10.03 6.85
CA GLY A 152 -11.80 -10.57 6.83
C GLY A 152 -10.76 -9.51 6.43
N VAL A 153 -11.04 -8.77 5.37
CA VAL A 153 -10.14 -7.69 4.90
C VAL A 153 -10.21 -6.51 5.87
N GLY A 154 -11.41 -6.07 6.28
CA GLY A 154 -11.58 -4.91 7.16
C GLY A 154 -10.83 -5.07 8.48
N VAL A 155 -10.97 -6.21 9.15
CA VAL A 155 -10.24 -6.50 10.40
C VAL A 155 -8.73 -6.55 10.18
N SER A 156 -8.27 -7.13 9.07
CA SER A 156 -6.83 -7.12 8.76
C SER A 156 -6.28 -5.70 8.53
N LYS A 157 -7.09 -4.80 7.96
CA LYS A 157 -6.71 -3.39 7.79
C LYS A 157 -6.74 -2.62 9.12
N ALA A 158 -7.68 -2.92 10.02
CA ALA A 158 -7.67 -2.39 11.39
C ALA A 158 -6.41 -2.82 12.16
N ALA A 159 -6.00 -4.08 12.03
CA ALA A 159 -4.75 -4.58 12.60
C ALA A 159 -3.52 -3.86 12.01
N LEU A 160 -3.50 -3.62 10.69
CA LEU A 160 -2.45 -2.85 10.02
C LEU A 160 -2.36 -1.41 10.56
N GLU A 161 -3.50 -0.74 10.77
CA GLU A 161 -3.55 0.61 11.32
C GLU A 161 -3.09 0.66 12.78
N ALA A 162 -3.45 -0.34 13.58
CA ALA A 162 -2.92 -0.48 14.93
C ALA A 162 -1.39 -0.65 14.91
N LEU A 163 -0.88 -1.55 14.08
CA LEU A 163 0.56 -1.79 13.92
C LEU A 163 1.31 -0.54 13.42
N THR A 164 0.69 0.26 12.53
CA THR A 164 1.23 1.54 12.08
C THR A 164 1.57 2.46 13.27
N ARG A 165 0.70 2.55 14.29
CA ARG A 165 0.94 3.36 15.49
C ARG A 165 2.09 2.83 16.34
N TYR A 166 2.18 1.52 16.57
CA TYR A 166 3.29 0.91 17.32
C TYR A 166 4.63 1.15 16.62
N LEU A 167 4.71 0.88 15.31
CA LEU A 167 5.92 1.13 14.52
C LEU A 167 6.30 2.61 14.47
N ALA A 168 5.33 3.51 14.44
CA ALA A 168 5.56 4.96 14.47
C ALA A 168 6.28 5.41 15.74
N VAL A 169 5.87 4.87 16.90
CA VAL A 169 6.51 5.18 18.19
C VAL A 169 7.91 4.57 18.26
N GLU A 170 8.06 3.31 17.84
CA GLU A 170 9.33 2.59 17.92
C GLU A 170 10.39 3.15 16.96
N LEU A 171 10.00 3.51 15.74
CA LEU A 171 10.91 4.00 14.70
C LEU A 171 11.11 5.53 14.71
N GLY A 172 10.25 6.27 15.43
CA GLY A 172 10.32 7.72 15.56
C GLY A 172 11.68 8.25 16.04
N PRO A 173 12.31 7.68 17.10
CA PRO A 173 13.65 8.08 17.56
C PRO A 173 14.74 7.93 16.48
N ARG A 174 14.53 7.08 15.49
CA ARG A 174 15.42 6.91 14.34
C ARG A 174 15.14 7.90 13.20
N GLY A 175 14.15 8.79 13.36
CA GLY A 175 13.71 9.74 12.34
C GLY A 175 12.97 9.09 11.16
N ILE A 176 12.39 7.90 11.38
CA ILE A 176 11.58 7.19 10.38
C ILE A 176 10.11 7.44 10.71
N THR A 177 9.33 7.93 9.74
CA THR A 177 7.88 8.08 9.93
C THR A 177 7.12 6.86 9.40
N VAL A 178 6.04 6.50 10.09
CA VAL A 178 5.17 5.39 9.72
C VAL A 178 3.73 5.88 9.74
N ASN A 179 3.05 5.83 8.60
CA ASN A 179 1.67 6.28 8.44
C ASN A 179 0.88 5.33 7.54
N ALA A 180 -0.42 5.54 7.46
CA ALA A 180 -1.30 4.83 6.55
C ALA A 180 -2.17 5.80 5.73
N VAL A 181 -2.57 5.37 4.53
CA VAL A 181 -3.60 6.01 3.71
C VAL A 181 -4.79 5.06 3.64
N SER A 182 -5.92 5.49 4.17
CA SER A 182 -7.19 4.76 4.11
C SER A 182 -7.95 5.22 2.87
N ALA A 183 -8.01 4.35 1.85
CA ALA A 183 -8.68 4.65 0.59
C ALA A 183 -10.17 4.27 0.66
N GLY A 184 -11.01 5.12 0.07
CA GLY A 184 -12.39 4.81 -0.26
C GLY A 184 -12.50 3.82 -1.43
N ALA A 185 -13.64 3.80 -2.12
CA ALA A 185 -13.81 2.97 -3.31
C ALA A 185 -12.99 3.51 -4.47
N VAL A 186 -11.91 2.82 -4.80
CA VAL A 186 -11.02 3.16 -5.93
C VAL A 186 -11.46 2.41 -7.17
N GLU A 187 -11.59 3.11 -8.28
CA GLU A 187 -11.95 2.50 -9.57
C GLU A 187 -10.84 1.57 -10.07
N THR A 188 -11.00 0.28 -9.82
CA THR A 188 -10.05 -0.76 -10.19
C THR A 188 -10.77 -2.04 -10.64
N PRO A 189 -10.12 -2.93 -11.40
CA PRO A 189 -10.72 -4.19 -11.83
C PRO A 189 -11.18 -5.13 -10.71
N VAL A 190 -10.78 -4.88 -9.46
CA VAL A 190 -11.18 -5.69 -8.30
C VAL A 190 -12.70 -5.72 -8.10
N TRP A 191 -13.40 -4.67 -8.51
CA TRP A 191 -14.86 -4.57 -8.37
C TRP A 191 -15.63 -5.60 -9.19
N ARG A 192 -15.01 -6.18 -10.24
CA ARG A 192 -15.58 -7.30 -10.99
C ARG A 192 -15.74 -8.59 -10.15
N GLN A 193 -15.08 -8.65 -8.99
CA GLN A 193 -15.16 -9.79 -8.07
C GLN A 193 -16.25 -9.62 -7.01
N PHE A 194 -16.84 -8.44 -6.91
CA PHE A 194 -17.95 -8.17 -5.99
C PHE A 194 -19.29 -8.46 -6.65
N PRO A 195 -20.22 -9.14 -5.96
CA PRO A 195 -21.62 -9.11 -6.35
C PRO A 195 -22.05 -7.64 -6.46
N GLU A 196 -22.72 -7.29 -7.56
CA GLU A 196 -23.23 -5.93 -7.79
C GLU A 196 -22.16 -4.80 -7.76
N GLY A 197 -20.88 -5.12 -8.06
CA GLY A 197 -19.78 -4.16 -7.97
C GLY A 197 -20.01 -2.86 -8.75
N GLU A 198 -20.64 -2.92 -9.92
CA GLU A 198 -20.99 -1.73 -10.73
C GLU A 198 -22.06 -0.87 -10.02
N SER A 199 -23.07 -1.49 -9.44
CA SER A 199 -24.13 -0.78 -8.69
C SER A 199 -23.55 -0.10 -7.46
N ILE A 200 -22.62 -0.77 -6.77
CA ILE A 200 -21.91 -0.20 -5.61
C ILE A 200 -21.10 1.01 -6.04
N LEU A 201 -20.32 0.90 -7.12
CA LEU A 201 -19.53 2.03 -7.63
C LEU A 201 -20.39 3.22 -8.03
N LYS A 202 -21.54 2.96 -8.68
CA LYS A 202 -22.51 4.02 -9.04
C LYS A 202 -23.02 4.73 -7.78
N MET A 203 -23.49 3.97 -6.79
CA MET A 203 -23.96 4.52 -5.51
C MET A 203 -22.88 5.34 -4.80
N VAL A 204 -21.64 4.80 -4.73
CA VAL A 204 -20.53 5.52 -4.11
C VAL A 204 -20.23 6.81 -4.83
N LYS A 205 -20.23 6.82 -6.19
CA LYS A 205 -20.03 8.03 -6.99
C LYS A 205 -21.08 9.09 -6.68
N GLU A 206 -22.37 8.70 -6.64
CA GLU A 206 -23.49 9.59 -6.36
C GLU A 206 -23.44 10.19 -4.94
N ARG A 207 -22.93 9.42 -3.97
CA ARG A 207 -22.80 9.84 -2.57
C ARG A 207 -21.49 10.55 -2.26
N THR A 208 -20.50 10.52 -3.15
CA THR A 208 -19.21 11.17 -2.91
C THR A 208 -19.35 12.69 -3.13
N PRO A 209 -19.11 13.55 -2.12
CA PRO A 209 -19.23 15.00 -2.26
C PRO A 209 -18.42 15.58 -3.40
N ASN A 210 -17.25 15.02 -3.71
CA ASN A 210 -16.43 15.44 -4.85
C ASN A 210 -16.97 14.99 -6.23
N GLY A 211 -18.13 14.31 -6.30
CA GLY A 211 -18.85 13.97 -7.52
C GLY A 211 -18.20 12.91 -8.42
N ARG A 212 -17.13 12.24 -7.96
CA ARG A 212 -16.45 11.19 -8.71
C ARG A 212 -15.92 10.07 -7.81
N LEU A 213 -15.62 8.93 -8.42
CA LEU A 213 -14.87 7.87 -7.76
C LEU A 213 -13.40 8.27 -7.60
N LEU A 214 -12.72 7.63 -6.63
CA LEU A 214 -11.29 7.71 -6.53
C LEU A 214 -10.63 6.97 -7.69
N THR A 215 -9.53 7.54 -8.15
CA THR A 215 -8.57 6.87 -9.04
C THR A 215 -7.39 6.33 -8.24
N PRO A 216 -6.62 5.38 -8.77
CA PRO A 216 -5.35 4.97 -8.17
C PRO A 216 -4.39 6.14 -7.94
N ASP A 217 -4.42 7.16 -8.80
CA ASP A 217 -3.55 8.35 -8.71
C ASP A 217 -3.88 9.24 -7.51
N ASP A 218 -5.15 9.32 -7.08
CA ASP A 218 -5.55 10.06 -5.88
C ASP A 218 -4.89 9.47 -4.63
N VAL A 219 -4.90 8.13 -4.54
CA VAL A 219 -4.24 7.40 -3.43
C VAL A 219 -2.72 7.56 -3.52
N ALA A 220 -2.15 7.42 -4.71
CA ALA A 220 -0.72 7.55 -4.94
C ALA A 220 -0.21 8.95 -4.58
N ALA A 221 -0.98 10.01 -4.84
CA ALA A 221 -0.64 11.38 -4.47
C ALA A 221 -0.56 11.56 -2.94
N ALA A 222 -1.49 10.97 -2.19
CA ALA A 222 -1.46 11.02 -0.72
C ALA A 222 -0.27 10.23 -0.14
N VAL A 223 0.02 9.05 -0.70
CA VAL A 223 1.20 8.26 -0.32
C VAL A 223 2.49 9.05 -0.58
N LEU A 224 2.62 9.66 -1.76
CA LEU A 224 3.79 10.47 -2.10
C LEU A 224 3.94 11.68 -1.18
N PHE A 225 2.82 12.35 -0.83
CA PHE A 225 2.82 13.47 0.10
C PHE A 225 3.38 13.06 1.47
N LEU A 226 2.94 11.92 2.03
CA LEU A 226 3.45 11.41 3.31
C LEU A 226 4.95 11.04 3.27
N CYS A 227 5.51 10.86 2.09
CA CYS A 227 6.94 10.62 1.92
C CYS A 227 7.78 11.90 1.79
N ARG A 228 7.15 13.07 1.67
CA ARG A 228 7.86 14.36 1.56
C ARG A 228 8.43 14.81 2.90
N PRO A 229 9.49 15.64 2.87
CA PRO A 229 10.04 16.24 4.10
C PRO A 229 9.01 17.06 4.89
N GLU A 230 8.07 17.71 4.22
CA GLU A 230 7.03 18.56 4.83
C GLU A 230 6.06 17.74 5.70
N ALA A 231 5.95 16.44 5.46
CA ALA A 231 5.11 15.53 6.24
C ALA A 231 5.84 14.90 7.44
N HIS A 232 7.05 15.34 7.79
CA HIS A 232 7.88 14.67 8.81
C HIS A 232 7.27 14.67 10.22
N MET A 233 6.35 15.58 10.53
CA MET A 233 5.61 15.61 11.81
C MET A 233 4.28 14.84 11.76
N ILE A 234 3.92 14.26 10.59
CA ILE A 234 2.80 13.33 10.50
C ILE A 234 3.33 11.95 10.86
N GLN A 235 2.93 11.45 12.03
CA GLN A 235 3.45 10.23 12.62
C GLN A 235 2.33 9.37 13.22
N GLY A 236 2.24 8.11 12.84
CA GLY A 236 1.23 7.16 13.33
C GLY A 236 -0.20 7.47 12.85
N GLN A 237 -0.37 8.28 11.82
CA GLN A 237 -1.66 8.73 11.35
C GLN A 237 -2.22 7.86 10.23
N VAL A 238 -3.56 7.85 10.14
CA VAL A 238 -4.32 7.28 9.03
C VAL A 238 -4.99 8.43 8.29
N ILE A 239 -4.53 8.70 7.08
CA ILE A 239 -5.08 9.76 6.23
C ILE A 239 -6.16 9.17 5.34
N VAL A 240 -7.40 9.64 5.49
CA VAL A 240 -8.53 9.21 4.68
C VAL A 240 -8.50 9.92 3.34
N VAL A 241 -8.60 9.15 2.25
CA VAL A 241 -8.72 9.63 0.87
C VAL A 241 -9.96 8.97 0.26
N ASP A 242 -11.08 9.70 0.26
CA ASP A 242 -12.37 9.16 -0.15
C ASP A 242 -13.32 10.19 -0.79
N GLY A 243 -12.83 11.40 -1.06
CA GLY A 243 -13.63 12.50 -1.63
C GLY A 243 -14.75 12.99 -0.72
N GLY A 244 -14.68 12.69 0.58
CA GLY A 244 -15.71 13.04 1.58
C GLY A 244 -16.81 12.00 1.75
N TYR A 245 -16.72 10.85 1.07
CA TYR A 245 -17.73 9.78 1.12
C TYR A 245 -18.06 9.34 2.57
N SER A 246 -17.04 9.18 3.40
CA SER A 246 -17.21 8.70 4.77
C SER A 246 -17.71 9.75 5.77
N LEU A 247 -17.90 11.00 5.36
CA LEU A 247 -18.43 12.07 6.21
C LEU A 247 -19.96 12.08 6.23
N LEU A 248 -20.59 11.44 5.25
CA LEU A 248 -22.05 11.39 5.14
C LEU A 248 -22.57 10.14 5.86
N ALA A 249 -23.68 10.31 6.60
CA ALA A 249 -24.40 9.24 7.31
C ALA A 249 -25.17 8.32 6.34
#